data_52efd30b62dd544b229430321ab929b3
#
_entry.id   52efd30b62dd544b229430321ab929b3
#
_cell.length_a   1.000
_cell.length_b   1.000
_cell.length_c   1.000
_cell.angle_alpha   90.00
_cell.angle_beta   90.00
_cell.angle_gamma   90.00
#
_symmetry.space_group_name_H-M   'P 1'
#
loop_
_entity.id
_entity.type
_entity.pdbx_description
1 polymer ?
#
loop_
_entity_poly.entity_id
_entity_poly.type
_entity_poly.pdbx_seq_one_letter_code
_entity_poly.pdbx_strand_id
1 'polypeptide(L)'
;MIPQIVRAYDSLAAENDIIVLEGAGSPAEINLKSVDIVNMGMAKMARPPVLLVGDIDRGGVFAALAGTMLLLEEEEKRMIKGTIINKFRGDVKILEPGLKMLEDIIHIPTLGVVPYLRLDVDDEDSLSERFSRRDKAADIDIAVIRLPRISNFTDFNPLEYIDQVSVRYV
;
A
#
# COMPACT_ATOMS: atom_id res chain seq x y z
N MET A 1 -0.21 -23.10 10.47
CA MET A 1 -0.44 -21.94 9.57
C MET A 1 0.62 -21.86 8.46
N ILE A 2 1.93 -21.74 8.74
CA ILE A 2 2.99 -21.62 7.70
C ILE A 2 2.92 -22.71 6.61
N PRO A 3 2.77 -24.02 6.91
CA PRO A 3 2.68 -25.04 5.85
C PRO A 3 1.46 -24.89 4.93
N GLN A 4 0.40 -24.25 5.40
CA GLN A 4 -0.78 -23.96 4.57
C GLN A 4 -0.52 -22.79 3.63
N ILE A 5 0.17 -21.74 4.12
CA ILE A 5 0.57 -20.59 3.30
C ILE A 5 1.50 -21.04 2.17
N VAL A 6 2.53 -21.84 2.50
CA VAL A 6 3.48 -22.35 1.49
C VAL A 6 2.77 -23.20 0.44
N ARG A 7 1.87 -24.10 0.85
CA ARG A 7 1.10 -24.89 -0.12
C ARG A 7 0.21 -24.05 -1.03
N ALA A 8 -0.42 -23.01 -0.49
CA ALA A 8 -1.24 -22.09 -1.31
C ALA A 8 -0.36 -21.33 -2.31
N TYR A 9 0.79 -20.84 -1.85
CA TYR A 9 1.77 -20.19 -2.73
C TYR A 9 2.26 -21.13 -3.83
N ASP A 10 2.66 -22.36 -3.49
CA ASP A 10 3.15 -23.35 -4.44
C ASP A 10 2.09 -23.71 -5.49
N SER A 11 0.81 -23.78 -5.08
CA SER A 11 -0.29 -24.03 -6.00
C SER A 11 -0.45 -22.89 -7.01
N LEU A 12 -0.39 -21.64 -6.55
CA LEU A 12 -0.45 -20.47 -7.43
C LEU A 12 0.78 -20.40 -8.35
N ALA A 13 1.97 -20.75 -7.83
CA ALA A 13 3.21 -20.74 -8.59
C ALA A 13 3.23 -21.79 -9.71
N ALA A 14 2.50 -22.89 -9.54
CA ALA A 14 2.38 -23.93 -10.57
C ALA A 14 1.50 -23.50 -11.76
N GLU A 15 0.62 -22.52 -11.57
CA GLU A 15 -0.38 -22.11 -12.56
C GLU A 15 -0.10 -20.73 -13.17
N ASN A 16 0.88 -19.97 -12.63
CA ASN A 16 1.12 -18.60 -13.03
C ASN A 16 2.60 -18.32 -13.27
N ASP A 17 2.91 -17.60 -14.33
CA ASP A 17 4.28 -17.18 -14.67
C ASP A 17 4.81 -16.09 -13.74
N ILE A 18 3.92 -15.26 -13.21
CA ILE A 18 4.25 -14.14 -12.33
C ILE A 18 3.26 -14.13 -11.15
N ILE A 19 3.81 -14.03 -9.94
CA ILE A 19 3.03 -13.82 -8.72
C ILE A 19 3.47 -12.52 -8.08
N VAL A 20 2.51 -11.64 -7.79
CA VAL A 20 2.72 -10.43 -7.01
C VAL A 20 2.22 -10.68 -5.60
N LEU A 21 3.09 -10.49 -4.62
CA LEU A 21 2.76 -10.59 -3.20
C LEU A 21 2.69 -9.19 -2.62
N GLU A 22 1.58 -8.83 -2.03
CA GLU A 22 1.40 -7.59 -1.31
C GLU A 22 1.48 -7.86 0.20
N GLY A 23 2.30 -7.04 0.89
CA GLY A 23 2.38 -7.06 2.34
C GLY A 23 1.25 -6.25 3.00
N ALA A 24 1.18 -6.30 4.30
CA ALA A 24 0.24 -5.50 5.09
C ALA A 24 0.98 -4.69 6.15
N GLY A 25 0.58 -3.43 6.33
CA GLY A 25 1.23 -2.51 7.26
C GLY A 25 2.67 -2.18 6.84
N SER A 26 3.60 -2.31 7.77
CA SER A 26 5.01 -1.99 7.52
C SER A 26 5.92 -3.17 7.87
N PRO A 27 6.97 -3.46 7.07
CA PRO A 27 7.98 -4.44 7.43
C PRO A 27 8.88 -3.99 8.59
N ALA A 28 8.77 -2.74 8.99
CA ALA A 28 9.56 -2.13 10.08
C ALA A 28 8.89 -2.19 11.46
N GLU A 29 7.79 -2.94 11.59
CA GLU A 29 7.11 -3.17 12.86
C GLU A 29 7.95 -4.12 13.75
N ILE A 30 9.01 -3.58 14.38
CA ILE A 30 10.00 -4.34 15.13
C ILE A 30 9.41 -5.13 16.31
N ASN A 31 8.32 -4.63 16.88
CA ASN A 31 7.57 -5.29 17.96
C ASN A 31 6.78 -6.51 17.49
N LEU A 32 6.48 -6.63 16.21
CA LEU A 32 5.75 -7.75 15.61
C LEU A 32 6.64 -8.68 14.79
N LYS A 33 7.92 -8.39 14.67
CA LYS A 33 8.86 -9.08 13.80
C LYS A 33 8.93 -10.59 14.02
N SER A 34 8.85 -11.03 15.27
CA SER A 34 8.92 -12.46 15.63
C SER A 34 7.70 -13.27 15.17
N VAL A 35 6.60 -12.61 14.85
CA VAL A 35 5.35 -13.21 14.40
C VAL A 35 4.95 -12.78 12.97
N ASP A 36 5.82 -12.02 12.30
CA ASP A 36 5.59 -11.57 10.94
C ASP A 36 5.55 -12.77 9.97
N ILE A 37 4.40 -12.99 9.36
CA ILE A 37 4.17 -13.97 8.29
C ILE A 37 3.69 -13.30 7.00
N VAL A 38 3.57 -11.98 6.97
CA VAL A 38 2.91 -11.21 5.92
C VAL A 38 3.93 -10.45 5.08
N ASN A 39 4.85 -9.74 5.73
CA ASN A 39 5.86 -8.92 5.07
C ASN A 39 7.16 -9.74 4.83
N MET A 40 8.19 -9.47 5.63
CA MET A 40 9.49 -10.15 5.44
C MET A 40 9.43 -11.64 5.79
N GLY A 41 8.47 -12.07 6.64
CA GLY A 41 8.21 -13.48 6.88
C GLY A 41 7.75 -14.20 5.61
N MET A 42 6.81 -13.63 4.85
CA MET A 42 6.40 -14.18 3.55
C MET A 42 7.54 -14.11 2.53
N ALA A 43 8.28 -13.01 2.52
CA ALA A 43 9.44 -12.87 1.65
C ALA A 43 10.50 -13.96 1.90
N LYS A 44 10.77 -14.31 3.16
CA LYS A 44 11.69 -15.41 3.51
C LYS A 44 11.19 -16.78 3.03
N MET A 45 9.88 -17.01 3.01
CA MET A 45 9.26 -18.26 2.51
C MET A 45 9.30 -18.37 0.99
N ALA A 46 8.86 -17.32 0.29
CA ALA A 46 8.71 -17.33 -1.18
C ALA A 46 10.00 -16.91 -1.92
N ARG A 47 10.93 -16.22 -1.24
CA ARG A 47 12.20 -15.69 -1.77
C ARG A 47 12.06 -14.82 -3.03
N PRO A 48 11.05 -13.93 -3.13
CA PRO A 48 10.94 -13.02 -4.25
C PRO A 48 11.97 -11.90 -4.16
N PRO A 49 12.25 -11.19 -5.27
CA PRO A 49 12.79 -9.85 -5.19
C PRO A 49 11.75 -8.95 -4.50
N VAL A 50 12.18 -8.19 -3.50
CA VAL A 50 11.31 -7.31 -2.73
C VAL A 50 11.47 -5.87 -3.21
N LEU A 51 10.37 -5.18 -3.42
CA LEU A 51 10.31 -3.75 -3.69
C LEU A 51 9.71 -3.03 -2.49
N LEU A 52 10.41 -2.03 -1.98
CA LEU A 52 9.94 -1.23 -0.86
C LEU A 52 9.21 0.01 -1.41
N VAL A 53 7.92 0.12 -1.14
CA VAL A 53 7.09 1.22 -1.63
C VAL A 53 6.87 2.25 -0.53
N GLY A 54 7.18 3.51 -0.81
CA GLY A 54 6.97 4.64 0.10
C GLY A 54 5.90 5.59 -0.40
N ASP A 55 4.94 5.93 0.45
CA ASP A 55 3.89 6.92 0.18
C ASP A 55 4.43 8.33 0.49
N ILE A 56 4.56 9.18 -0.54
CA ILE A 56 5.08 10.56 -0.38
C ILE A 56 3.99 11.57 0.00
N ASP A 57 2.72 11.24 -0.23
CA ASP A 57 1.61 12.19 -0.05
C ASP A 57 1.47 12.65 1.42
N ARG A 58 1.88 11.80 2.36
CA ARG A 58 1.88 12.11 3.80
C ARG A 58 3.12 12.86 4.29
N GLY A 59 4.12 13.06 3.43
CA GLY A 59 5.42 13.61 3.80
C GLY A 59 6.35 12.62 4.50
N GLY A 60 7.64 12.96 4.57
CA GLY A 60 8.65 12.17 5.29
C GLY A 60 9.05 10.85 4.63
N VAL A 61 8.75 10.63 3.36
CA VAL A 61 8.97 9.36 2.65
C VAL A 61 10.44 8.92 2.69
N PHE A 62 11.39 9.84 2.55
CA PHE A 62 12.83 9.52 2.61
C PHE A 62 13.23 8.97 3.98
N ALA A 63 12.74 9.61 5.05
CA ALA A 63 12.98 9.14 6.41
C ALA A 63 12.30 7.78 6.68
N ALA A 64 11.10 7.57 6.15
CA ALA A 64 10.39 6.30 6.28
C ALA A 64 11.14 5.16 5.56
N LEU A 65 11.59 5.37 4.34
CA LEU A 65 12.35 4.36 3.57
C LEU A 65 13.71 4.07 4.20
N ALA A 66 14.46 5.12 4.57
CA ALA A 66 15.75 4.95 5.22
C ALA A 66 15.62 4.29 6.61
N GLY A 67 14.61 4.69 7.40
CA GLY A 67 14.31 4.09 8.68
C GLY A 67 13.89 2.63 8.56
N THR A 68 13.07 2.29 7.58
CA THR A 68 12.71 0.89 7.29
C THR A 68 13.96 0.08 6.98
N MET A 69 14.82 0.55 6.09
CA MET A 69 16.07 -0.13 5.76
C MET A 69 16.99 -0.29 6.98
N LEU A 70 17.03 0.69 7.88
CA LEU A 70 17.81 0.61 9.10
C LEU A 70 17.31 -0.49 10.03
N LEU A 71 16.00 -0.68 10.15
CA LEU A 71 15.34 -1.60 11.07
C LEU A 71 15.28 -3.05 10.57
N LEU A 72 15.47 -3.27 9.27
CA LEU A 72 15.54 -4.60 8.68
C LEU A 72 16.84 -5.33 9.06
N GLU A 73 16.76 -6.65 9.15
CA GLU A 73 17.92 -7.52 9.30
C GLU A 73 18.75 -7.57 8.01
N GLU A 74 20.03 -7.92 8.12
CA GLU A 74 20.92 -7.99 6.95
C GLU A 74 20.46 -8.97 5.88
N GLU A 75 19.82 -10.08 6.28
CA GLU A 75 19.21 -11.02 5.35
C GLU A 75 18.04 -10.39 4.59
N GLU A 76 17.19 -9.65 5.29
CA GLU A 76 16.02 -8.95 4.75
C GLU A 76 16.43 -7.83 3.81
N LYS A 77 17.42 -7.03 4.19
CA LYS A 77 17.99 -5.96 3.35
C LYS A 77 18.46 -6.51 2.00
N ARG A 78 19.09 -7.69 1.99
CA ARG A 78 19.55 -8.32 0.77
C ARG A 78 18.43 -8.74 -0.19
N MET A 79 17.22 -8.91 0.32
CA MET A 79 16.04 -9.22 -0.50
C MET A 79 15.48 -7.98 -1.18
N ILE A 80 15.67 -6.77 -0.60
CA ILE A 80 15.20 -5.51 -1.20
C ILE A 80 16.03 -5.23 -2.46
N LYS A 81 15.37 -5.09 -3.60
CA LYS A 81 15.99 -4.86 -4.91
C LYS A 81 15.76 -3.45 -5.44
N GLY A 82 14.83 -2.73 -4.87
CA GLY A 82 14.55 -1.37 -5.27
C GLY A 82 13.53 -0.70 -4.36
N THR A 83 13.47 0.61 -4.49
CA THR A 83 12.41 1.42 -3.87
C THR A 83 11.51 2.02 -4.94
N ILE A 84 10.27 2.29 -4.58
CA ILE A 84 9.29 3.00 -5.41
C ILE A 84 8.69 4.11 -4.56
N ILE A 85 8.64 5.33 -5.12
CA ILE A 85 7.90 6.44 -4.51
C ILE A 85 6.50 6.46 -5.09
N ASN A 86 5.49 6.35 -4.24
CA ASN A 86 4.08 6.32 -4.66
C ASN A 86 3.35 7.61 -4.31
N LYS A 87 2.30 7.92 -5.05
CA LYS A 87 1.41 9.07 -4.91
C LYS A 87 2.11 10.42 -5.04
N PHE A 88 3.10 10.51 -5.91
CA PHE A 88 3.83 11.76 -6.12
C PHE A 88 2.95 12.81 -6.82
N ARG A 89 3.05 14.07 -6.34
CA ARG A 89 2.41 15.24 -6.94
C ARG A 89 3.47 16.27 -7.27
N GLY A 90 3.52 16.73 -8.52
CA GLY A 90 4.42 17.79 -8.95
C GLY A 90 5.42 17.38 -10.03
N ASP A 91 6.51 18.11 -10.13
CA ASP A 91 7.57 17.86 -11.12
C ASP A 91 8.61 16.89 -10.55
N VAL A 92 8.76 15.75 -11.19
CA VAL A 92 9.71 14.69 -10.81
C VAL A 92 11.16 15.21 -10.81
N LYS A 93 11.50 16.18 -11.66
CA LYS A 93 12.84 16.78 -11.69
C LYS A 93 13.25 17.43 -10.38
N ILE A 94 12.29 17.95 -9.62
CA ILE A 94 12.55 18.51 -8.29
C ILE A 94 12.86 17.39 -7.28
N LEU A 95 12.30 16.21 -7.48
CA LEU A 95 12.48 15.06 -6.60
C LEU A 95 13.80 14.31 -6.88
N GLU A 96 14.25 14.28 -8.13
CA GLU A 96 15.42 13.50 -8.57
C GLU A 96 16.67 13.64 -7.69
N PRO A 97 17.11 14.86 -7.27
CA PRO A 97 18.25 14.98 -6.38
C PRO A 97 18.06 14.28 -5.03
N GLY A 98 16.82 14.32 -4.50
CA GLY A 98 16.46 13.63 -3.26
C GLY A 98 16.47 12.11 -3.41
N LEU A 99 16.03 11.58 -4.55
CA LEU A 99 16.09 10.14 -4.85
C LEU A 99 17.56 9.66 -4.85
N LYS A 100 18.44 10.41 -5.49
CA LYS A 100 19.87 10.08 -5.50
C LYS A 100 20.50 10.11 -4.11
N MET A 101 20.15 11.11 -3.30
CA MET A 101 20.60 11.16 -1.90
C MET A 101 20.09 9.96 -1.10
N LEU A 102 18.83 9.52 -1.33
CA LEU A 102 18.30 8.32 -0.70
C LEU A 102 19.09 7.07 -1.12
N GLU A 103 19.33 6.89 -2.41
CA GLU A 103 20.13 5.77 -2.94
C GLU A 103 21.53 5.72 -2.33
N ASP A 104 22.18 6.87 -2.17
CA ASP A 104 23.49 6.97 -1.53
C ASP A 104 23.45 6.55 -0.04
N ILE A 105 22.32 6.77 0.64
CA ILE A 105 22.13 6.43 2.05
C ILE A 105 21.82 4.94 2.23
N ILE A 106 20.89 4.41 1.44
CA ILE A 106 20.37 3.04 1.63
C ILE A 106 21.05 2.00 0.74
N HIS A 107 21.83 2.43 -0.25
CA HIS A 107 22.52 1.59 -1.25
C HIS A 107 21.58 0.68 -2.07
N ILE A 108 20.34 1.14 -2.27
CA ILE A 108 19.30 0.46 -3.05
C ILE A 108 18.75 1.46 -4.08
N PRO A 109 18.60 1.08 -5.36
CA PRO A 109 18.14 2.01 -6.40
C PRO A 109 16.65 2.35 -6.23
N THR A 110 16.29 3.56 -6.60
CA THR A 110 14.89 3.95 -6.80
C THR A 110 14.47 3.57 -8.22
N LEU A 111 13.57 2.61 -8.35
CA LEU A 111 13.14 2.05 -9.63
C LEU A 111 12.08 2.91 -10.32
N GLY A 112 11.37 3.74 -9.59
CA GLY A 112 10.37 4.60 -10.18
C GLY A 112 9.63 5.51 -9.20
N VAL A 113 8.96 6.48 -9.80
CA VAL A 113 8.06 7.41 -9.11
C VAL A 113 6.70 7.29 -9.75
N VAL A 114 5.72 6.85 -8.97
CA VAL A 114 4.34 6.70 -9.41
C VAL A 114 3.59 7.99 -9.08
N PRO A 115 3.01 8.66 -10.06
CA PRO A 115 2.23 9.86 -9.81
C PRO A 115 0.96 9.54 -9.00
N TYR A 116 0.41 10.55 -8.37
CA TYR A 116 -0.90 10.43 -7.76
C TYR A 116 -1.95 10.20 -8.84
N LEU A 117 -2.55 9.04 -8.82
CA LEU A 117 -3.60 8.64 -9.75
C LEU A 117 -4.95 8.67 -9.02
N ARG A 118 -5.96 9.24 -9.67
CA ARG A 118 -7.34 9.04 -9.25
C ARG A 118 -7.82 7.74 -9.90
N LEU A 119 -7.86 6.70 -9.10
CA LEU A 119 -8.32 5.40 -9.54
C LEU A 119 -9.76 5.21 -9.03
N ASP A 120 -10.60 4.72 -9.90
CA ASP A 120 -11.95 4.31 -9.56
C ASP A 120 -11.92 2.81 -9.20
N VAL A 121 -11.31 2.53 -8.06
CA VAL A 121 -11.18 1.19 -7.49
C VAL A 121 -11.86 1.22 -6.14
N ASP A 122 -12.62 0.18 -5.85
CA ASP A 122 -13.27 0.05 -4.55
C ASP A 122 -12.26 0.05 -3.40
N ASP A 123 -12.58 0.82 -2.36
CA ASP A 123 -11.76 0.84 -1.15
C ASP A 123 -11.91 -0.49 -0.40
N GLU A 124 -10.79 -1.08 -0.03
CA GLU A 124 -10.76 -2.33 0.74
C GLU A 124 -10.97 -2.08 2.25
N ASP A 125 -10.48 -0.95 2.74
CA ASP A 125 -10.43 -0.66 4.17
C ASP A 125 -11.60 0.20 4.66
N SER A 126 -12.18 -0.19 5.81
CA SER A 126 -13.16 0.59 6.55
C SER A 126 -12.63 1.93 7.11
N LEU A 127 -11.33 2.19 6.96
CA LEU A 127 -10.66 3.45 7.30
C LEU A 127 -10.59 4.43 6.12
N SER A 128 -11.27 4.14 5.03
CA SER A 128 -11.30 4.95 3.83
C SER A 128 -11.60 6.43 4.10
N GLU A 129 -10.88 7.31 3.43
CA GLU A 129 -11.12 8.76 3.44
C GLU A 129 -12.50 9.13 2.85
N ARG A 130 -13.16 8.20 2.17
CA ARG A 130 -14.50 8.32 1.59
C ARG A 130 -15.53 8.71 2.65
N PHE A 131 -15.40 8.21 3.87
CA PHE A 131 -16.28 8.57 4.99
C PHE A 131 -16.20 10.05 5.42
N SER A 132 -15.18 10.76 5.00
CA SER A 132 -14.94 12.17 5.32
C SER A 132 -15.39 13.13 4.23
N ARG A 133 -15.80 12.62 3.07
CA ARG A 133 -16.26 13.47 1.96
C ARG A 133 -17.63 14.03 2.29
N ARG A 134 -17.74 15.36 2.29
CA ARG A 134 -19.01 16.07 2.24
C ARG A 134 -19.33 16.30 0.77
N ASP A 135 -20.27 15.54 0.24
CA ASP A 135 -20.56 15.56 -1.16
C ASP A 135 -21.35 16.77 -1.61
N LYS A 136 -21.35 16.97 -2.94
CA LYS A 136 -22.03 18.05 -3.65
C LYS A 136 -23.53 17.98 -3.36
N ALA A 137 -24.17 19.15 -3.36
CA ALA A 137 -25.62 19.21 -3.41
C ALA A 137 -26.12 18.44 -4.62
N ALA A 138 -26.88 17.39 -4.38
CA ALA A 138 -27.51 16.54 -5.36
C ALA A 138 -29.02 16.54 -5.14
N ASP A 139 -29.80 16.17 -6.14
CA ASP A 139 -31.26 16.16 -6.03
C ASP A 139 -31.75 15.10 -5.03
N ILE A 140 -30.98 14.02 -4.88
CA ILE A 140 -31.25 12.94 -3.94
C ILE A 140 -30.04 12.79 -3.01
N ASP A 141 -30.26 12.97 -1.71
CA ASP A 141 -29.26 12.78 -0.66
C ASP A 141 -29.55 11.50 0.12
N ILE A 142 -28.66 10.52 0.00
CA ILE A 142 -28.77 9.24 0.69
C ILE A 142 -27.83 9.25 1.90
N ALA A 143 -28.40 9.14 3.10
CA ALA A 143 -27.65 9.00 4.33
C ALA A 143 -27.49 7.52 4.70
N VAL A 144 -26.27 7.05 4.72
CA VAL A 144 -25.91 5.70 5.17
C VAL A 144 -25.50 5.77 6.64
N ILE A 145 -26.19 5.04 7.51
CA ILE A 145 -25.83 4.98 8.93
C ILE A 145 -24.57 4.13 9.08
N ARG A 146 -23.48 4.77 9.53
CA ARG A 146 -22.21 4.10 9.75
C ARG A 146 -22.18 3.44 11.13
N LEU A 147 -22.37 2.14 11.15
CA LEU A 147 -22.14 1.35 12.37
C LEU A 147 -20.65 1.21 12.67
N PRO A 148 -20.25 1.06 13.95
CA PRO A 148 -18.87 0.72 14.28
C PRO A 148 -18.43 -0.56 13.54
N ARG A 149 -17.27 -0.50 12.86
CA ARG A 149 -16.70 -1.62 12.09
C ARG A 149 -17.55 -2.03 10.87
N ILE A 150 -18.19 -1.07 10.21
CA ILE A 150 -18.84 -1.34 8.92
C ILE A 150 -17.82 -1.97 7.95
N SER A 151 -18.16 -3.11 7.34
CA SER A 151 -17.29 -3.83 6.43
C SER A 151 -17.75 -3.78 4.97
N ASN A 152 -19.05 -3.76 4.72
CA ASN A 152 -19.62 -3.82 3.37
C ASN A 152 -20.06 -2.44 2.87
N PHE A 153 -19.27 -1.41 3.15
CA PHE A 153 -19.59 -0.03 2.74
C PHE A 153 -19.50 0.15 1.22
N THR A 154 -18.73 -0.69 0.52
CA THR A 154 -18.62 -0.70 -0.94
C THR A 154 -19.91 -1.09 -1.64
N ASP A 155 -20.86 -1.73 -0.95
CA ASP A 155 -22.19 -2.04 -1.50
C ASP A 155 -22.99 -0.78 -1.89
N PHE A 156 -22.64 0.38 -1.35
CA PHE A 156 -23.25 1.66 -1.67
C PHE A 156 -22.56 2.40 -2.83
N ASN A 157 -21.39 1.92 -3.30
CA ASN A 157 -20.65 2.55 -4.39
C ASN A 157 -21.46 2.72 -5.69
N PRO A 158 -22.29 1.75 -6.11
CA PRO A 158 -23.10 1.91 -7.31
C PRO A 158 -24.04 3.12 -7.27
N LEU A 159 -24.47 3.55 -6.07
CA LEU A 159 -25.32 4.73 -5.91
C LEU A 159 -24.58 6.04 -6.17
N GLU A 160 -23.26 6.07 -5.91
CA GLU A 160 -22.43 7.25 -6.13
C GLU A 160 -22.14 7.51 -7.62
N TYR A 161 -22.34 6.49 -8.49
CA TYR A 161 -22.20 6.61 -9.95
C TYR A 161 -23.47 7.14 -10.63
N ILE A 162 -24.56 7.30 -9.88
CA ILE A 162 -25.82 7.84 -10.43
C ILE A 162 -25.75 9.37 -10.40
N ASP A 163 -25.95 10.00 -11.56
CA ASP A 163 -26.04 11.44 -11.65
C ASP A 163 -27.17 11.95 -10.72
N GLN A 164 -26.93 13.10 -10.06
CA GLN A 164 -27.86 13.73 -9.14
C GLN A 164 -28.13 12.98 -7.83
N VAL A 165 -27.36 11.92 -7.55
CA VAL A 165 -27.37 11.23 -6.24
C VAL A 165 -26.10 11.58 -5.47
N SER A 166 -26.24 11.88 -4.20
CA SER A 166 -25.13 11.92 -3.24
C SER A 166 -25.31 10.86 -2.16
N VAL A 167 -24.23 10.25 -1.74
CA VAL A 167 -24.21 9.29 -0.64
C VAL A 167 -23.30 9.85 0.45
N ARG A 168 -23.81 9.96 1.67
CA ARG A 168 -23.02 10.38 2.83
C ARG A 168 -23.16 9.40 3.99
N TYR A 169 -22.08 9.23 4.72
CA TYR A 169 -22.05 8.38 5.91
C TYR A 169 -22.24 9.23 7.16
N VAL A 170 -23.14 8.80 8.06
CA VAL A 170 -23.53 9.51 9.27
C VAL A 170 -23.44 8.60 10.50
#